data_63ffb2c87ba6b3ce8ac29cdac681e000
#
_entry.id   63ffb2c87ba6b3ce8ac29cdac681e000
#
_cell.length_a   1.000
_cell.length_b   1.000
_cell.length_c   1.000
_cell.angle_alpha   90.00
_cell.angle_beta   90.00
_cell.angle_gamma   90.00
#
_symmetry.space_group_name_H-M   'P 1'
#
loop_
_entity.id
_entity.type
_entity.pdbx_description
1 polymer ?
#
loop_
_entity_poly.entity_id
_entity_poly.type
_entity_poly.pdbx_seq_one_letter_code
_entity_poly.pdbx_strand_id
1 'polypeptide(L)'
;EIGVRLVGSEMCIRDRLDILMKEEDVKVDKMLGHGGLFKTEGVGQKIMAAAVNAPVSVMKTAGEGGAWGMAILAAYMLDKAEDETLDTYLSDKVFAGEEGTTIAPDEKDVEGFDEFIKQYQKGLALERVAIDVM
;
A
#
# COMPACT_ATOMS: atom_id res chain seq x y z
N GLU A 1 17.78 6.32 4.18
CA GLU A 1 18.32 4.99 3.93
C GLU A 1 17.16 4.02 3.73
N ILE A 2 16.92 3.56 2.52
CA ILE A 2 15.89 2.57 2.23
C ILE A 2 16.43 1.23 2.75
N GLY A 3 15.75 0.66 3.74
CA GLY A 3 16.14 -0.65 4.28
C GLY A 3 16.09 -1.74 3.20
N VAL A 4 17.07 -2.63 3.17
CA VAL A 4 17.23 -3.70 2.17
C VAL A 4 15.97 -4.57 2.00
N ARG A 5 15.09 -4.60 3.01
CA ARG A 5 13.83 -5.36 3.00
C ARG A 5 12.68 -4.68 2.25
N LEU A 6 12.83 -3.42 1.84
CA LEU A 6 11.79 -2.65 1.15
C LEU A 6 12.06 -2.51 -0.35
N VAL A 7 13.23 -2.95 -0.81
CA VAL A 7 13.58 -2.92 -2.23
C VAL A 7 12.74 -3.97 -2.97
N GLY A 8 11.95 -3.51 -3.92
CA GLY A 8 11.11 -4.39 -4.74
C GLY A 8 9.70 -4.68 -4.18
N SER A 9 9.32 -4.11 -3.05
CA SER A 9 7.96 -4.29 -2.48
C SER A 9 6.86 -3.87 -3.45
N GLU A 10 7.06 -2.76 -4.15
CA GLU A 10 6.14 -2.18 -5.12
C GLU A 10 5.91 -3.12 -6.31
N MET A 11 6.96 -3.79 -6.76
CA MET A 11 6.88 -4.76 -7.86
C MET A 11 6.06 -5.99 -7.47
N CYS A 12 6.29 -6.51 -6.27
CA CYS A 12 5.52 -7.64 -5.75
C CYS A 12 4.04 -7.27 -5.55
N ILE A 13 3.75 -6.05 -5.11
CA ILE A 13 2.39 -5.55 -4.94
C ILE A 13 1.74 -5.41 -6.33
N ARG A 14 2.41 -4.78 -7.28
CA ARG A 14 1.91 -4.63 -8.65
C ARG A 14 1.61 -5.97 -9.32
N ASP A 15 2.53 -6.91 -9.26
CA ASP A 15 2.39 -8.24 -9.87
C ASP A 15 1.15 -8.99 -9.33
N ARG A 16 0.89 -8.90 -8.03
CA ARG A 16 -0.31 -9.48 -7.41
C ARG A 16 -1.59 -8.73 -7.70
N LEU A 17 -1.54 -7.39 -7.72
CA LEU A 17 -2.69 -6.57 -8.04
C LEU A 17 -3.09 -6.68 -9.51
N ASP A 18 -2.15 -6.96 -10.41
CA ASP A 18 -2.44 -7.20 -11.82
C ASP A 18 -3.42 -8.38 -12.02
N ILE A 19 -3.38 -9.39 -11.16
CA ILE A 19 -4.37 -10.47 -11.16
C ILE A 19 -5.78 -9.90 -10.93
N LEU A 20 -5.95 -9.10 -9.88
CA LEU A 20 -7.24 -8.49 -9.56
C LEU A 20 -7.70 -7.50 -10.63
N MET A 21 -6.80 -6.67 -11.11
CA MET A 21 -7.14 -5.56 -12.02
C MET A 21 -7.28 -6.00 -13.48
N LYS A 22 -6.52 -7.02 -13.91
CA LYS A 22 -6.49 -7.45 -15.32
C LYS A 22 -7.25 -8.75 -15.57
N GLU A 23 -7.24 -9.69 -14.62
CA GLU A 23 -7.92 -10.98 -14.77
C GLU A 23 -9.33 -10.94 -14.20
N GLU A 24 -9.52 -10.28 -13.05
CA GLU A 24 -10.82 -10.18 -12.35
C GLU A 24 -11.55 -8.84 -12.62
N ASP A 25 -10.99 -7.96 -13.45
CA ASP A 25 -11.55 -6.65 -13.84
C ASP A 25 -11.96 -5.76 -12.64
N VAL A 26 -11.24 -5.87 -11.53
CA VAL A 26 -11.48 -5.05 -10.33
C VAL A 26 -10.93 -3.65 -10.56
N LYS A 27 -11.77 -2.64 -10.40
CA LYS A 27 -11.36 -1.23 -10.44
C LYS A 27 -10.93 -0.78 -9.04
N VAL A 28 -9.72 -0.22 -8.96
CA VAL A 28 -9.19 0.34 -7.73
C VAL A 28 -9.32 1.86 -7.79
N ASP A 29 -10.26 2.41 -7.04
CA ASP A 29 -10.49 3.86 -6.99
C ASP A 29 -9.41 4.58 -6.17
N LYS A 30 -8.93 3.94 -5.08
CA LYS A 30 -7.93 4.49 -4.19
C LYS A 30 -7.28 3.40 -3.34
N MET A 31 -5.99 3.53 -3.08
CA MET A 31 -5.25 2.69 -2.13
C MET A 31 -4.90 3.46 -0.87
N LEU A 32 -4.96 2.78 0.27
CA LEU A 32 -4.48 3.31 1.55
C LEU A 32 -3.11 2.70 1.87
N GLY A 33 -2.10 3.55 2.00
CA GLY A 33 -0.74 3.14 2.29
C GLY A 33 -0.43 3.20 3.79
N HIS A 34 0.14 2.11 4.33
CA HIS A 34 0.61 2.00 5.70
C HIS A 34 1.97 1.31 5.77
N GLY A 35 2.73 1.62 6.79
CA GLY A 35 4.00 0.96 7.09
C GLY A 35 5.23 1.75 6.69
N GLY A 36 6.38 1.08 6.80
CA GLY A 36 7.70 1.71 6.69
C GLY A 36 8.00 2.37 5.35
N LEU A 37 7.42 1.89 4.25
CA LEU A 37 7.56 2.49 2.92
C LEU A 37 7.11 3.96 2.91
N PHE A 38 6.10 4.29 3.70
CA PHE A 38 5.48 5.61 3.74
C PHE A 38 6.06 6.55 4.80
N LYS A 39 7.11 6.14 5.53
CA LYS A 39 7.81 7.00 6.51
C LYS A 39 8.52 8.18 5.86
N THR A 40 8.97 8.02 4.62
CA THR A 40 9.50 9.14 3.83
C THR A 40 8.34 9.78 3.08
N GLU A 41 7.96 10.94 3.53
CA GLU A 41 6.79 11.67 3.01
C GLU A 41 6.86 11.86 1.49
N GLY A 42 5.79 11.53 0.80
CA GLY A 42 5.60 11.69 -0.63
C GLY A 42 6.34 10.68 -1.51
N VAL A 43 7.51 10.18 -1.11
CA VAL A 43 8.36 9.34 -1.99
C VAL A 43 7.74 7.97 -2.21
N GLY A 44 7.53 7.20 -1.15
CA GLY A 44 6.91 5.87 -1.25
C GLY A 44 5.50 5.93 -1.83
N GLN A 45 4.76 6.98 -1.49
CA GLN A 45 3.42 7.23 -1.99
C GLN A 45 3.39 7.46 -3.51
N LYS A 46 4.31 8.28 -4.03
CA LYS A 46 4.44 8.57 -5.47
C LYS A 46 4.85 7.31 -6.25
N ILE A 47 5.84 6.58 -5.76
CA ILE A 47 6.30 5.35 -6.40
C ILE A 47 5.17 4.30 -6.42
N MET A 48 4.44 4.14 -5.31
CA MET A 48 3.32 3.22 -5.24
C MET A 48 2.17 3.63 -6.17
N ALA A 49 1.83 4.93 -6.24
CA ALA A 49 0.82 5.42 -7.17
C ALA A 49 1.16 5.11 -8.63
N ALA A 50 2.43 5.28 -9.01
CA ALA A 50 2.93 4.88 -10.33
C ALA A 50 2.84 3.36 -10.55
N ALA A 51 3.27 2.58 -9.55
CA ALA A 51 3.26 1.13 -9.64
C ALA A 51 1.87 0.54 -9.84
N VAL A 52 0.87 1.04 -9.15
CA VAL A 52 -0.50 0.50 -9.18
C VAL A 52 -1.44 1.25 -10.11
N ASN A 53 -0.98 2.34 -10.69
CA ASN A 53 -1.77 3.24 -11.54
C ASN A 53 -3.10 3.66 -10.89
N ALA A 54 -3.05 3.98 -9.61
CA ALA A 54 -4.20 4.42 -8.82
C ALA A 54 -3.78 5.44 -7.76
N PRO A 55 -4.67 6.35 -7.33
CA PRO A 55 -4.37 7.27 -6.24
C PRO A 55 -3.99 6.54 -4.95
N VAL A 56 -2.93 6.99 -4.30
CA VAL A 56 -2.48 6.45 -3.00
C VAL A 56 -2.64 7.51 -1.94
N SER A 57 -3.39 7.18 -0.90
CA SER A 57 -3.58 8.02 0.28
C SER A 57 -2.78 7.47 1.46
N VAL A 58 -2.14 8.38 2.17
CA VAL A 58 -1.33 8.06 3.36
C VAL A 58 -1.76 8.98 4.48
N MET A 59 -2.13 8.41 5.62
CA MET A 59 -2.51 9.15 6.81
C MET A 59 -1.26 9.53 7.62
N LYS A 60 -1.34 10.55 8.47
CA LYS A 60 -0.23 10.96 9.34
C LYS A 60 0.29 9.84 10.25
N THR A 61 -0.59 8.91 10.61
CA THR A 61 -0.30 7.74 11.46
C THR A 61 0.24 6.53 10.69
N ALA A 62 0.38 6.63 9.36
CA ALA A 62 0.70 5.50 8.48
C ALA A 62 2.04 4.81 8.79
N GLY A 63 3.03 5.52 9.35
CA GLY A 63 4.33 4.96 9.70
C GLY A 63 4.28 3.86 10.77
N GLU A 64 3.28 3.87 11.63
CA GLU A 64 3.12 2.94 12.77
C GLU A 64 1.75 2.22 12.72
N GLY A 65 1.20 2.03 11.53
CA GLY A 65 -0.17 1.56 11.30
C GLY A 65 -0.55 0.27 12.03
N GLY A 66 0.38 -0.69 12.14
CA GLY A 66 0.11 -1.94 12.86
C GLY A 66 -0.13 -1.75 14.35
N ALA A 67 0.80 -1.10 15.04
CA ALA A 67 0.71 -0.84 16.47
C ALA A 67 -0.48 0.08 16.80
N TRP A 68 -0.70 1.09 15.98
CA TRP A 68 -1.81 2.02 16.13
C TRP A 68 -3.17 1.34 15.92
N GLY A 69 -3.31 0.47 14.91
CA GLY A 69 -4.51 -0.31 14.67
C GLY A 69 -4.86 -1.24 15.86
N MET A 70 -3.85 -1.89 16.45
CA MET A 70 -4.06 -2.70 17.67
C MET A 70 -4.53 -1.85 18.85
N ALA A 71 -3.97 -0.65 19.04
CA ALA A 71 -4.39 0.27 20.10
C ALA A 71 -5.83 0.74 19.90
N ILE A 72 -6.24 1.03 18.66
CA ILE A 72 -7.62 1.40 18.31
C ILE A 72 -8.60 0.26 18.67
N LEU A 73 -8.26 -0.98 18.29
CA LEU A 73 -9.12 -2.12 18.60
C LEU A 73 -9.27 -2.32 20.12
N ALA A 74 -8.18 -2.15 20.88
CA ALA A 74 -8.25 -2.20 22.34
C ALA A 74 -9.12 -1.07 22.93
N ALA A 75 -8.96 0.16 22.42
CA ALA A 75 -9.78 1.29 22.82
C ALA A 75 -11.28 1.06 22.49
N TYR A 76 -11.56 0.57 21.28
CA TYR A 76 -12.93 0.22 20.89
C TYR A 76 -13.56 -0.79 21.86
N MET A 77 -12.82 -1.82 22.25
CA MET A 77 -13.34 -2.83 23.19
C MET A 77 -13.70 -2.25 24.57
N LEU A 78 -13.00 -1.19 24.99
CA LEU A 78 -13.21 -0.55 26.30
C LEU A 78 -14.25 0.56 26.28
N ASP A 79 -14.31 1.33 25.20
CA ASP A 79 -15.02 2.62 25.14
C ASP A 79 -16.24 2.62 24.21
N LYS A 80 -16.52 1.52 23.51
CA LYS A 80 -17.68 1.46 22.62
C LYS A 80 -19.00 1.56 23.39
N ALA A 81 -19.96 2.28 22.83
CA ALA A 81 -21.35 2.23 23.31
C ALA A 81 -21.97 0.86 23.00
N GLU A 82 -23.09 0.52 23.68
CA GLU A 82 -23.70 -0.81 23.64
C GLU A 82 -24.03 -1.29 22.20
N ASP A 83 -24.50 -0.39 21.35
CA ASP A 83 -24.87 -0.67 19.96
C ASP A 83 -23.90 -0.06 18.93
N GLU A 84 -22.73 0.44 19.34
CA GLU A 84 -21.77 1.09 18.47
C GLU A 84 -20.96 0.05 17.69
N THR A 85 -21.06 0.10 16.36
CA THR A 85 -20.25 -0.75 15.50
C THR A 85 -18.82 -0.23 15.39
N LEU A 86 -17.87 -1.10 15.02
CA LEU A 86 -16.49 -0.69 14.79
C LEU A 86 -16.40 0.36 13.67
N ASP A 87 -17.19 0.22 12.62
CA ASP A 87 -17.24 1.16 11.50
C ASP A 87 -17.64 2.57 11.97
N THR A 88 -18.71 2.68 12.73
CA THR A 88 -19.16 3.96 13.31
C THR A 88 -18.10 4.54 14.25
N TYR A 89 -17.51 3.72 15.13
CA TYR A 89 -16.46 4.15 16.04
C TYR A 89 -15.24 4.71 15.30
N LEU A 90 -14.82 4.04 14.23
CA LEU A 90 -13.71 4.48 13.42
C LEU A 90 -14.03 5.79 12.69
N SER A 91 -15.19 5.89 12.06
CA SER A 91 -15.58 7.07 11.30
C SER A 91 -15.77 8.30 12.17
N ASP A 92 -16.43 8.16 13.32
CA ASP A 92 -16.88 9.30 14.12
C ASP A 92 -15.87 9.71 15.20
N LYS A 93 -15.07 8.77 15.73
CA LYS A 93 -14.16 9.05 16.85
C LYS A 93 -12.69 8.99 16.46
N VAL A 94 -12.30 8.06 15.58
CA VAL A 94 -10.88 7.84 15.28
C VAL A 94 -10.43 8.65 14.08
N PHE A 95 -11.18 8.61 13.00
CA PHE A 95 -10.84 9.28 11.74
C PHE A 95 -11.61 10.57 11.49
N ALA A 96 -12.44 11.00 12.44
CA ALA A 96 -13.15 12.27 12.37
C ALA A 96 -12.15 13.43 12.26
N GLY A 97 -12.09 14.08 11.09
CA GLY A 97 -11.18 15.19 10.83
C GLY A 97 -9.72 14.80 10.55
N GLU A 98 -9.40 13.51 10.44
CA GLU A 98 -8.07 13.06 10.01
C GLU A 98 -7.91 13.28 8.51
N GLU A 99 -7.01 14.19 8.16
CA GLU A 99 -6.62 14.45 6.78
C GLU A 99 -5.34 13.65 6.44
N GLY A 100 -5.46 12.79 5.43
CA GLY A 100 -4.32 12.16 4.78
C GLY A 100 -3.87 12.94 3.55
N THR A 101 -2.66 12.69 3.09
CA THR A 101 -2.21 13.15 1.78
C THR A 101 -2.59 12.13 0.71
N THR A 102 -3.05 12.59 -0.45
CA THR A 102 -3.35 11.71 -1.60
C THR A 102 -2.52 12.14 -2.78
N ILE A 103 -1.79 11.21 -3.37
CA ILE A 103 -1.03 11.43 -4.61
C ILE A 103 -1.66 10.58 -5.71
N ALA A 104 -2.06 11.25 -6.80
CA ALA A 104 -2.50 10.59 -8.00
C ALA A 104 -1.30 10.08 -8.82
N PRO A 105 -1.45 9.02 -9.62
CA PRO A 105 -0.39 8.56 -10.52
C PRO A 105 -0.06 9.64 -11.55
N ASP A 106 1.22 9.80 -11.84
CA ASP A 106 1.71 10.59 -12.98
C ASP A 106 1.92 9.65 -14.18
N GLU A 107 1.46 10.04 -15.35
CA GLU A 107 1.47 9.19 -16.55
C GLU A 107 2.89 8.74 -16.93
N LYS A 108 3.90 9.62 -16.83
CA LYS A 108 5.29 9.28 -17.13
C LYS A 108 5.89 8.34 -16.11
N ASP A 109 5.52 8.51 -14.84
CA ASP A 109 5.98 7.62 -13.77
C ASP A 109 5.35 6.22 -13.94
N VAL A 110 4.08 6.14 -14.38
CA VAL A 110 3.41 4.86 -14.71
C VAL A 110 4.10 4.15 -15.87
N GLU A 111 4.34 4.87 -16.97
CA GLU A 111 5.06 4.32 -18.13
C GLU A 111 6.47 3.83 -17.74
N GLY A 112 7.20 4.62 -16.96
CA GLY A 112 8.52 4.26 -16.46
C GLY A 112 8.48 3.01 -15.57
N PHE A 113 7.46 2.87 -14.73
CA PHE A 113 7.28 1.68 -13.90
C PHE A 113 6.89 0.45 -14.72
N ASP A 114 6.07 0.60 -15.75
CA ASP A 114 5.72 -0.49 -16.68
C ASP A 114 6.93 -1.02 -17.45
N GLU A 115 7.88 -0.17 -17.82
CA GLU A 115 9.16 -0.62 -18.41
C GLU A 115 10.04 -1.31 -17.37
N PHE A 116 10.07 -0.79 -16.15
CA PHE A 116 10.85 -1.38 -15.07
C PHE A 116 10.36 -2.78 -14.67
N ILE A 117 9.05 -2.99 -14.57
CA ILE A 117 8.50 -4.31 -14.20
C ILE A 117 8.78 -5.38 -15.25
N LYS A 118 8.87 -5.01 -16.53
CA LYS A 118 9.30 -5.94 -17.60
C LYS A 118 10.72 -6.46 -17.37
N GLN A 119 11.62 -5.62 -16.88
CA GLN A 119 12.99 -6.04 -16.54
C GLN A 119 13.00 -6.93 -15.28
N TYR A 120 12.21 -6.57 -14.27
CA TYR A 120 12.04 -7.39 -13.08
C TYR A 120 11.56 -8.82 -13.42
N GLN A 121 10.52 -8.94 -14.25
CA GLN A 121 9.97 -10.23 -14.67
C GLN A 121 11.00 -11.10 -15.41
N LYS A 122 11.90 -10.50 -16.21
CA LYS A 122 13.02 -11.24 -16.82
C LYS A 122 13.97 -11.81 -15.76
N GLY A 123 14.19 -11.08 -14.67
CA GLY A 123 15.03 -11.52 -13.55
C GLY A 123 14.49 -12.76 -12.83
N LEU A 124 13.17 -12.95 -12.78
CA LEU A 124 12.54 -14.13 -12.14
C LEU A 124 12.97 -15.47 -12.78
N ALA A 125 13.38 -15.45 -14.05
CA ALA A 125 13.91 -16.65 -14.70
C ALA A 125 15.20 -17.16 -14.04
N LEU A 126 16.04 -16.25 -13.54
CA LEU A 126 17.27 -16.60 -12.83
C LEU A 126 16.97 -17.26 -11.47
N GLU A 127 15.94 -16.77 -10.76
CA GLU A 127 15.52 -17.37 -9.48
C GLU A 127 15.00 -18.79 -9.66
N ARG A 128 14.23 -19.04 -10.73
CA ARG A 128 13.75 -20.39 -11.07
C ARG A 128 14.90 -21.35 -11.34
N VAL A 129 15.89 -20.94 -12.14
CA VAL A 129 17.08 -21.75 -12.41
C VAL A 129 17.85 -22.04 -11.12
N ALA A 130 17.94 -21.09 -10.20
CA ALA A 130 18.61 -21.29 -8.92
C ALA A 130 17.92 -22.37 -8.05
N ILE A 131 16.59 -22.47 -8.10
CA ILE A 131 15.83 -23.51 -7.39
C ILE A 131 16.09 -24.90 -8.02
N ASP A 132 16.16 -24.96 -9.33
CA ASP A 132 16.35 -26.23 -10.06
C ASP A 132 17.76 -26.81 -9.91
N VAL A 133 18.74 -26.00 -9.48
CA VAL A 133 20.17 -26.37 -9.36
C VAL A 133 20.58 -26.65 -7.90
N MET A 134 19.77 -26.27 -6.91
CA MET A 134 20.00 -26.55 -5.50
C MET A 134 19.31 -27.85 -5.05
#